data_f79cd2edd6847f5969dff5566c87490f
#
_entry.id   f79cd2edd6847f5969dff5566c87490f
#
_cell.length_a   1.000
_cell.length_b   1.000
_cell.length_c   1.000
_cell.angle_alpha   90.00
_cell.angle_beta   90.00
_cell.angle_gamma   90.00
#
_symmetry.space_group_name_H-M   'P 1'
#
loop_
_entity.id
_entity.type
_entity.pdbx_description
1 polymer ?
#
loop_
_entity_poly.entity_id
_entity_poly.type
_entity_poly.pdbx_seq_one_letter_code
_entity_poly.pdbx_strand_id
1 'polypeptide(L)'
;MLQNLDEWNPFDLLIERDSSKADNPDISLLCDQPKVPVVGLCLVEPQEEYRKRARHKEANDALQRLVDSREMAVVPIDTRLDRNGTGLRTQAEIESLLASMDVVLTTRLHGTVLSLKNGVPAIALDAILGGAKVTRQAVALGWPMHFEIETVTDQQLRDAFDYCLTAEARDKARECVERARGLLGVLRNRFLEQINSPAT
;
A
#
# COMPACT_ATOMS: atom_id res chain seq x y z
N MET A 1 19.76 28.48 20.77
CA MET A 1 19.77 29.76 21.55
C MET A 1 19.01 30.75 20.70
N LEU A 2 17.81 31.19 21.10
CA LEU A 2 17.06 32.21 20.39
C LEU A 2 17.83 33.53 20.57
N GLN A 3 18.19 34.21 19.47
CA GLN A 3 18.79 35.54 19.53
C GLN A 3 17.77 36.54 20.11
N ASN A 4 18.23 37.43 20.95
CA ASN A 4 17.38 38.48 21.49
C ASN A 4 17.18 39.52 20.38
N LEU A 5 16.06 39.48 19.67
CA LEU A 5 15.68 40.38 18.59
C LEU A 5 15.42 41.82 19.08
N ASP A 6 15.31 42.04 20.39
CA ASP A 6 15.23 43.40 20.97
C ASP A 6 16.57 44.12 20.92
N GLU A 7 17.68 43.37 20.89
CA GLU A 7 19.02 43.93 20.80
C GLU A 7 19.50 44.13 19.35
N TRP A 8 19.02 43.29 18.45
CA TRP A 8 19.37 43.36 17.03
C TRP A 8 18.26 42.78 16.15
N ASN A 9 17.60 43.64 15.40
CA ASN A 9 16.58 43.27 14.42
C ASN A 9 17.00 43.75 13.03
N PRO A 10 17.38 42.84 12.11
CA PRO A 10 17.77 43.21 10.75
C PRO A 10 16.59 43.34 9.78
N PHE A 11 15.33 43.17 10.24
CA PHE A 11 14.16 43.15 9.40
C PHE A 11 13.36 44.46 9.46
N ASP A 12 12.89 44.92 8.31
CA ASP A 12 12.01 46.08 8.22
C ASP A 12 10.63 45.81 8.81
N LEU A 13 10.17 44.54 8.68
CA LEU A 13 8.93 44.02 9.26
C LEU A 13 9.21 42.71 9.97
N LEU A 14 8.87 42.63 11.23
CA LEU A 14 8.95 41.41 12.03
C LEU A 14 7.56 41.03 12.52
N ILE A 15 7.10 39.82 12.13
CA ILE A 15 5.89 39.17 12.65
C ILE A 15 6.33 37.99 13.46
N GLU A 16 6.19 38.07 14.76
CA GLU A 16 6.59 37.01 15.69
C GLU A 16 5.43 36.02 15.88
N ARG A 17 5.72 34.71 15.84
CA ARG A 17 4.74 33.70 16.14
C ARG A 17 4.65 33.45 17.65
N ASP A 18 5.79 33.11 18.25
CA ASP A 18 5.90 32.76 19.68
C ASP A 18 6.97 33.64 20.32
N SER A 19 6.57 34.74 20.98
CA SER A 19 7.51 35.64 21.65
C SER A 19 6.95 36.10 22.98
N SER A 20 7.74 36.87 23.72
CA SER A 20 7.25 37.53 24.93
C SER A 20 6.26 38.68 24.65
N LYS A 21 6.08 39.05 23.36
CA LYS A 21 5.28 40.21 22.93
C LYS A 21 4.05 39.83 22.12
N ALA A 22 4.06 38.65 21.45
CA ALA A 22 2.97 38.26 20.58
C ALA A 22 2.85 36.72 20.49
N ASP A 23 1.61 36.24 20.45
CA ASP A 23 1.21 34.87 20.15
C ASP A 23 0.37 34.90 18.87
N ASN A 24 1.01 34.59 17.73
CA ASN A 24 0.32 34.53 16.44
C ASN A 24 0.21 33.07 15.97
N PRO A 25 -0.88 32.71 15.26
CA PRO A 25 -0.97 31.43 14.59
C PRO A 25 0.19 31.21 13.62
N ASP A 26 0.55 29.92 13.42
CA ASP A 26 1.59 29.55 12.48
C ASP A 26 1.21 29.91 11.04
N ILE A 27 2.13 30.52 10.31
CA ILE A 27 1.92 30.96 8.92
C ILE A 27 1.62 29.80 7.96
N SER A 28 1.98 28.57 8.31
CA SER A 28 1.65 27.38 7.51
C SER A 28 0.15 27.18 7.30
N LEU A 29 -0.70 27.78 8.17
CA LEU A 29 -2.16 27.77 8.00
C LEU A 29 -2.65 28.56 6.77
N LEU A 30 -1.80 29.41 6.18
CA LEU A 30 -2.11 30.14 4.95
C LEU A 30 -1.66 29.37 3.68
N CYS A 31 -1.00 28.24 3.83
CA CYS A 31 -0.47 27.48 2.70
C CYS A 31 -1.43 26.33 2.36
N ASP A 32 -2.23 26.51 1.30
CA ASP A 32 -3.06 25.46 0.72
C ASP A 32 -2.29 24.75 -0.40
N GLN A 33 -1.67 23.62 -0.07
CA GLN A 33 -1.07 22.74 -1.07
C GLN A 33 -2.06 21.63 -1.44
N PRO A 34 -2.18 21.28 -2.75
CA PRO A 34 -2.97 20.11 -3.16
C PRO A 34 -2.40 18.86 -2.50
N LYS A 35 -3.30 18.01 -2.00
CA LYS A 35 -2.89 16.75 -1.39
C LYS A 35 -2.46 15.76 -2.46
N VAL A 36 -1.34 15.11 -2.23
CA VAL A 36 -0.87 13.99 -3.06
C VAL A 36 -1.48 12.68 -2.57
N PRO A 37 -1.54 11.62 -3.42
CA PRO A 37 -2.02 10.31 -2.99
C PRO A 37 -1.21 9.73 -1.83
N VAL A 38 -1.88 9.08 -0.87
CA VAL A 38 -1.24 8.30 0.20
C VAL A 38 -1.10 6.86 -0.27
N VAL A 39 0.14 6.41 -0.40
CA VAL A 39 0.48 5.14 -1.05
C VAL A 39 1.17 4.18 -0.09
N GLY A 40 0.54 3.03 0.16
CA GLY A 40 1.15 1.95 0.92
C GLY A 40 2.21 1.22 0.10
N LEU A 41 3.42 1.09 0.62
CA LEU A 41 4.50 0.33 -0.01
C LEU A 41 4.77 -0.95 0.80
N CYS A 42 4.34 -2.11 0.26
CA CYS A 42 4.41 -3.41 0.92
C CYS A 42 5.32 -4.36 0.14
N LEU A 43 6.61 -4.29 0.38
CA LEU A 43 7.62 -5.04 -0.35
C LEU A 43 8.00 -6.35 0.35
N VAL A 44 8.33 -7.36 -0.46
CA VAL A 44 8.82 -8.65 0.04
C VAL A 44 10.32 -8.55 0.34
N GLU A 45 10.73 -9.10 1.47
CA GLU A 45 12.14 -9.43 1.70
C GLU A 45 12.54 -10.67 0.90
N PRO A 46 13.83 -10.83 0.57
CA PRO A 46 14.31 -12.02 -0.14
C PRO A 46 13.87 -13.33 0.54
N GLN A 47 13.31 -14.25 -0.25
CA GLN A 47 12.84 -15.56 0.22
C GLN A 47 13.68 -16.67 -0.43
N GLU A 48 14.34 -17.49 0.38
CA GLU A 48 15.24 -18.55 -0.09
C GLU A 48 14.49 -19.67 -0.85
N GLU A 49 13.20 -19.88 -0.56
CA GLU A 49 12.38 -20.95 -1.16
C GLU A 49 12.29 -20.89 -2.69
N TYR A 50 12.40 -19.70 -3.28
CA TYR A 50 12.30 -19.52 -4.74
C TYR A 50 13.64 -19.53 -5.47
N ARG A 51 14.76 -19.50 -4.76
CA ARG A 51 16.13 -19.61 -5.29
C ARG A 51 16.34 -18.82 -6.61
N LYS A 52 16.70 -19.53 -7.70
CA LYS A 52 17.00 -18.92 -9.02
C LYS A 52 15.80 -18.24 -9.70
N ARG A 53 14.57 -18.55 -9.28
CA ARG A 53 13.35 -17.93 -9.83
C ARG A 53 13.00 -16.60 -9.14
N ALA A 54 13.59 -16.29 -8.02
CA ALA A 54 13.34 -15.05 -7.28
C ALA A 54 13.95 -13.84 -8.00
N ARG A 55 13.13 -12.81 -8.14
CA ARG A 55 13.48 -11.47 -8.67
C ARG A 55 13.00 -10.38 -7.71
N HIS A 56 13.13 -10.64 -6.42
CA HIS A 56 12.62 -9.73 -5.38
C HIS A 56 13.22 -8.34 -5.47
N LYS A 57 14.54 -8.27 -5.72
CA LYS A 57 15.22 -6.98 -5.86
C LYS A 57 14.70 -6.23 -7.08
N GLU A 58 14.65 -6.88 -8.23
CA GLU A 58 14.20 -6.27 -9.49
C GLU A 58 12.75 -5.77 -9.38
N ALA A 59 11.87 -6.56 -8.74
CA ALA A 59 10.48 -6.17 -8.52
C ALA A 59 10.34 -5.00 -7.55
N ASN A 60 11.09 -5.02 -6.44
CA ASN A 60 11.11 -3.92 -5.49
C ASN A 60 11.67 -2.63 -6.14
N ASP A 61 12.75 -2.75 -6.92
CA ASP A 61 13.34 -1.62 -7.66
C ASP A 61 12.35 -1.05 -8.70
N ALA A 62 11.53 -1.89 -9.35
CA ALA A 62 10.52 -1.43 -10.31
C ALA A 62 9.41 -0.61 -9.60
N LEU A 63 8.93 -1.06 -8.47
CA LEU A 63 7.96 -0.28 -7.68
C LEU A 63 8.60 0.99 -7.10
N GLN A 64 9.87 0.95 -6.71
CA GLN A 64 10.58 2.13 -6.25
C GLN A 64 10.74 3.17 -7.37
N ARG A 65 11.06 2.76 -8.61
CA ARG A 65 11.07 3.69 -9.76
C ARG A 65 9.71 4.33 -10.03
N LEU A 66 8.60 3.61 -9.79
CA LEU A 66 7.27 4.21 -9.88
C LEU A 66 7.09 5.28 -8.81
N VAL A 67 7.48 5.00 -7.56
CA VAL A 67 7.45 5.96 -6.45
C VAL A 67 8.28 7.22 -6.80
N ASP A 68 9.51 7.04 -7.28
CA ASP A 68 10.43 8.14 -7.59
C ASP A 68 9.96 8.99 -8.80
N SER A 69 9.05 8.47 -9.61
CA SER A 69 8.55 9.14 -10.83
C SER A 69 7.38 10.10 -10.60
N ARG A 70 6.82 10.17 -9.38
CA ARG A 70 5.60 10.93 -9.08
C ARG A 70 5.59 11.45 -7.65
N GLU A 71 4.87 12.52 -7.42
CA GLU A 71 4.60 13.00 -6.07
C GLU A 71 3.54 12.11 -5.39
N MET A 72 3.90 11.53 -4.25
CA MET A 72 3.03 10.73 -3.39
C MET A 72 3.56 10.68 -1.96
N ALA A 73 2.67 10.51 -1.00
CA ALA A 73 3.03 10.28 0.39
C ALA A 73 3.18 8.78 0.63
N VAL A 74 4.41 8.27 0.69
CA VAL A 74 4.69 6.84 0.80
C VAL A 74 4.71 6.39 2.26
N VAL A 75 3.93 5.34 2.54
CA VAL A 75 3.84 4.71 3.85
C VAL A 75 4.35 3.26 3.75
N PRO A 76 5.50 2.93 4.36
CA PRO A 76 5.97 1.55 4.42
C PRO A 76 5.00 0.68 5.23
N ILE A 77 4.64 -0.50 4.67
CA ILE A 77 3.74 -1.45 5.31
C ILE A 77 4.37 -2.84 5.28
N ASP A 78 4.47 -3.48 6.45
CA ASP A 78 4.83 -4.90 6.53
C ASP A 78 3.61 -5.70 6.99
N THR A 79 3.24 -6.72 6.22
CA THR A 79 2.11 -7.62 6.52
C THR A 79 2.50 -8.84 7.35
N ARG A 80 3.75 -8.97 7.76
CA ARG A 80 4.21 -10.03 8.65
C ARG A 80 3.85 -9.69 10.10
N LEU A 81 3.53 -10.72 10.87
CA LEU A 81 3.25 -10.58 12.32
C LEU A 81 4.35 -11.20 13.18
N ASP A 82 5.15 -12.11 12.62
CA ASP A 82 6.27 -12.76 13.31
C ASP A 82 7.50 -11.85 13.42
N ARG A 83 7.70 -10.98 12.43
CA ARG A 83 8.81 -10.03 12.33
C ARG A 83 8.33 -8.80 11.57
N ASN A 84 7.66 -7.89 12.23
CA ASN A 84 7.12 -6.70 11.57
C ASN A 84 8.11 -5.54 11.61
N GLY A 85 8.61 -5.14 10.43
CA GLY A 85 9.57 -4.04 10.27
C GLY A 85 8.97 -2.64 10.50
N THR A 86 7.63 -2.52 10.51
CA THR A 86 6.90 -1.25 10.69
C THR A 86 6.25 -1.11 12.08
N GLY A 87 6.49 -2.07 12.99
CA GLY A 87 6.01 -2.02 14.36
C GLY A 87 4.55 -2.43 14.56
N LEU A 88 3.84 -2.86 13.50
CA LEU A 88 2.46 -3.36 13.60
C LEU A 88 2.46 -4.77 14.22
N ARG A 89 1.53 -5.03 15.12
CA ARG A 89 1.51 -6.24 15.97
C ARG A 89 0.32 -7.14 15.74
N THR A 90 -0.74 -6.61 15.11
CA THR A 90 -1.99 -7.34 14.91
C THR A 90 -2.48 -7.18 13.47
N GLN A 91 -3.31 -8.13 13.03
CA GLN A 91 -3.98 -8.02 11.74
C GLN A 91 -4.86 -6.76 11.65
N ALA A 92 -5.52 -6.39 12.75
CA ALA A 92 -6.38 -5.21 12.79
C ALA A 92 -5.58 -3.91 12.58
N GLU A 93 -4.37 -3.81 13.15
CA GLU A 93 -3.48 -2.67 12.91
C GLU A 93 -3.04 -2.59 11.45
N ILE A 94 -2.66 -3.72 10.85
CA ILE A 94 -2.28 -3.80 9.43
C ILE A 94 -3.45 -3.41 8.53
N GLU A 95 -4.64 -3.97 8.76
CA GLU A 95 -5.83 -3.68 7.95
C GLU A 95 -6.28 -2.22 8.09
N SER A 96 -6.21 -1.65 9.30
CA SER A 96 -6.52 -0.24 9.53
C SER A 96 -5.57 0.69 8.78
N LEU A 97 -4.28 0.35 8.76
CA LEU A 97 -3.30 1.12 7.99
C LEU A 97 -3.55 0.99 6.49
N LEU A 98 -3.76 -0.22 5.98
CA LEU A 98 -4.09 -0.45 4.57
C LEU A 98 -5.36 0.30 4.14
N ALA A 99 -6.41 0.29 4.98
CA ALA A 99 -7.67 0.99 4.71
C ALA A 99 -7.51 2.51 4.60
N SER A 100 -6.42 3.08 5.12
CA SER A 100 -6.12 4.52 5.06
C SER A 100 -5.39 4.93 3.79
N MET A 101 -5.02 3.98 2.93
CA MET A 101 -4.26 4.25 1.70
C MET A 101 -5.20 4.57 0.53
N ASP A 102 -4.70 5.35 -0.42
CA ASP A 102 -5.37 5.54 -1.71
C ASP A 102 -5.07 4.39 -2.66
N VAL A 103 -3.85 3.90 -2.66
CA VAL A 103 -3.35 2.77 -3.46
C VAL A 103 -2.30 2.01 -2.66
N VAL A 104 -2.16 0.71 -2.90
CA VAL A 104 -1.06 -0.08 -2.34
C VAL A 104 -0.19 -0.65 -3.46
N LEU A 105 1.12 -0.38 -3.39
CA LEU A 105 2.13 -1.00 -4.24
C LEU A 105 2.73 -2.19 -3.51
N THR A 106 2.66 -3.39 -4.10
CA THR A 106 3.06 -4.58 -3.34
C THR A 106 3.67 -5.68 -4.20
N THR A 107 4.70 -6.32 -3.63
CA THR A 107 5.25 -7.59 -4.11
C THR A 107 4.84 -8.76 -3.21
N ARG A 108 3.94 -8.52 -2.23
CA ARG A 108 3.46 -9.53 -1.28
C ARG A 108 2.03 -9.97 -1.55
N LEU A 109 1.77 -11.26 -1.40
CA LEU A 109 0.42 -11.82 -1.48
C LEU A 109 -0.55 -11.16 -0.50
N HIS A 110 -0.19 -11.10 0.78
CA HIS A 110 -1.08 -10.48 1.79
C HIS A 110 -1.21 -8.96 1.60
N GLY A 111 -0.21 -8.28 1.03
CA GLY A 111 -0.36 -6.89 0.60
C GLY A 111 -1.49 -6.73 -0.41
N THR A 112 -1.55 -7.60 -1.43
CA THR A 112 -2.64 -7.60 -2.42
C THR A 112 -4.00 -7.92 -1.79
N VAL A 113 -4.08 -9.06 -1.10
CA VAL A 113 -5.37 -9.59 -0.60
C VAL A 113 -5.98 -8.67 0.46
N LEU A 114 -5.18 -8.18 1.41
CA LEU A 114 -5.67 -7.34 2.50
C LEU A 114 -6.03 -5.92 2.02
N SER A 115 -5.30 -5.38 1.03
CA SER A 115 -5.68 -4.11 0.41
C SER A 115 -7.06 -4.20 -0.25
N LEU A 116 -7.25 -5.18 -1.13
CA LEU A 116 -8.54 -5.40 -1.80
C LEU A 116 -9.66 -5.68 -0.79
N LYS A 117 -9.41 -6.48 0.26
CA LYS A 117 -10.36 -6.76 1.35
C LYS A 117 -10.90 -5.47 1.98
N ASN A 118 -10.07 -4.44 2.06
CA ASN A 118 -10.41 -3.13 2.61
C ASN A 118 -10.88 -2.12 1.53
N GLY A 119 -11.14 -2.59 0.30
CA GLY A 119 -11.61 -1.74 -0.80
C GLY A 119 -10.54 -0.79 -1.36
N VAL A 120 -9.28 -1.06 -1.09
CA VAL A 120 -8.14 -0.27 -1.57
C VAL A 120 -7.52 -0.95 -2.77
N PRO A 121 -7.43 -0.28 -3.94
CA PRO A 121 -6.77 -0.80 -5.12
C PRO A 121 -5.29 -1.11 -4.85
N ALA A 122 -4.79 -2.19 -5.45
CA ALA A 122 -3.40 -2.60 -5.29
C ALA A 122 -2.71 -2.84 -6.64
N ILE A 123 -1.50 -2.35 -6.82
CA ILE A 123 -0.61 -2.79 -7.90
C ILE A 123 0.19 -3.95 -7.36
N ALA A 124 -0.15 -5.15 -7.81
CA ALA A 124 0.44 -6.40 -7.36
C ALA A 124 1.50 -6.86 -8.36
N LEU A 125 2.77 -6.86 -7.95
CA LEU A 125 3.88 -7.28 -8.78
C LEU A 125 4.43 -8.62 -8.28
N ASP A 126 4.27 -9.69 -9.09
CA ASP A 126 4.83 -10.99 -8.75
C ASP A 126 6.34 -11.01 -9.06
N ALA A 127 7.13 -11.22 -8.02
CA ALA A 127 8.58 -11.23 -8.08
C ALA A 127 9.17 -12.60 -8.43
N ILE A 128 8.34 -13.58 -8.82
CA ILE A 128 8.80 -14.93 -9.11
C ILE A 128 8.61 -15.22 -10.59
N LEU A 129 9.67 -15.65 -11.26
CA LEU A 129 9.65 -15.97 -12.69
C LEU A 129 8.57 -17.00 -13.04
N GLY A 130 7.75 -16.68 -14.05
CA GLY A 130 6.59 -17.45 -14.48
C GLY A 130 5.40 -17.36 -13.53
N GLY A 131 5.35 -16.33 -12.70
CA GLY A 131 4.29 -16.07 -11.72
C GLY A 131 4.23 -17.09 -10.57
N ALA A 132 3.70 -16.67 -9.44
CA ALA A 132 3.55 -17.56 -8.28
C ALA A 132 2.28 -17.20 -7.47
N LYS A 133 2.43 -17.01 -6.17
CA LYS A 133 1.31 -16.82 -5.24
C LYS A 133 0.56 -15.50 -5.49
N VAL A 134 1.26 -14.43 -5.85
CA VAL A 134 0.67 -13.10 -6.08
C VAL A 134 -0.23 -13.14 -7.30
N THR A 135 0.31 -13.54 -8.47
CA THR A 135 -0.45 -13.66 -9.71
C THR A 135 -1.66 -14.60 -9.55
N ARG A 136 -1.47 -15.79 -8.96
CA ARG A 136 -2.55 -16.76 -8.77
C ARG A 136 -3.69 -16.20 -7.93
N GLN A 137 -3.39 -15.49 -6.86
CA GLN A 137 -4.43 -14.89 -6.02
C GLN A 137 -5.12 -13.71 -6.71
N ALA A 138 -4.39 -12.85 -7.41
CA ALA A 138 -4.99 -11.76 -8.16
C ALA A 138 -5.97 -12.29 -9.24
N VAL A 139 -5.58 -13.34 -9.97
CA VAL A 139 -6.44 -14.02 -10.96
C VAL A 139 -7.66 -14.64 -10.28
N ALA A 140 -7.50 -15.35 -9.17
CA ALA A 140 -8.60 -15.97 -8.44
C ALA A 140 -9.60 -14.93 -7.91
N LEU A 141 -9.13 -13.76 -7.48
CA LEU A 141 -9.96 -12.63 -7.07
C LEU A 141 -10.61 -11.92 -8.27
N GLY A 142 -10.07 -12.06 -9.48
CA GLY A 142 -10.46 -11.27 -10.67
C GLY A 142 -9.94 -9.84 -10.65
N TRP A 143 -8.83 -9.59 -9.95
CA TRP A 143 -8.19 -8.29 -9.87
C TRP A 143 -7.25 -8.07 -11.06
N PRO A 144 -7.44 -7.02 -11.90
CA PRO A 144 -6.69 -6.85 -13.14
C PRO A 144 -5.30 -6.24 -12.97
N MET A 145 -5.07 -5.44 -11.90
CA MET A 145 -3.79 -4.72 -11.73
C MET A 145 -2.76 -5.63 -11.05
N HIS A 146 -2.44 -6.74 -11.72
CA HIS A 146 -1.36 -7.64 -11.33
C HIS A 146 -0.40 -7.86 -12.51
N PHE A 147 0.88 -7.94 -12.21
CA PHE A 147 1.94 -8.00 -13.21
C PHE A 147 3.00 -9.01 -12.80
N GLU A 148 3.72 -9.54 -13.79
CA GLU A 148 4.89 -10.37 -13.59
C GLU A 148 6.15 -9.56 -13.91
N ILE A 149 7.18 -9.68 -13.07
CA ILE A 149 8.41 -8.89 -13.20
C ILE A 149 9.12 -9.09 -14.56
N GLU A 150 8.93 -10.25 -15.21
CA GLU A 150 9.57 -10.57 -16.47
C GLU A 150 9.05 -9.72 -17.65
N THR A 151 7.81 -9.29 -17.58
CA THR A 151 7.11 -8.67 -18.72
C THR A 151 6.64 -7.26 -18.49
N VAL A 152 6.57 -6.84 -17.22
CA VAL A 152 6.07 -5.52 -16.87
C VAL A 152 7.04 -4.42 -17.30
N THR A 153 6.47 -3.34 -17.83
CA THR A 153 7.21 -2.10 -18.14
C THR A 153 6.89 -1.00 -17.13
N ASP A 154 7.80 -0.05 -16.98
CA ASP A 154 7.57 1.11 -16.11
C ASP A 154 6.33 1.93 -16.57
N GLN A 155 6.02 1.94 -17.89
CA GLN A 155 4.83 2.60 -18.39
C GLN A 155 3.54 1.89 -17.94
N GLN A 156 3.50 0.56 -18.01
CA GLN A 156 2.34 -0.19 -17.51
C GLN A 156 2.10 0.02 -16.02
N LEU A 157 3.17 0.14 -15.22
CA LEU A 157 3.03 0.46 -13.79
C LEU A 157 2.49 1.88 -13.56
N ARG A 158 2.91 2.86 -14.38
CA ARG A 158 2.36 4.22 -14.33
C ARG A 158 0.87 4.25 -14.71
N ASP A 159 0.49 3.58 -15.80
CA ASP A 159 -0.90 3.51 -16.25
C ASP A 159 -1.80 2.80 -15.22
N ALA A 160 -1.28 1.72 -14.62
CA ALA A 160 -1.95 1.01 -13.52
C ALA A 160 -2.13 1.90 -12.28
N PHE A 161 -1.15 2.75 -11.98
CA PHE A 161 -1.25 3.69 -10.87
C PHE A 161 -2.34 4.72 -11.11
N ASP A 162 -2.39 5.30 -12.31
CA ASP A 162 -3.44 6.24 -12.69
C ASP A 162 -4.83 5.62 -12.61
N TYR A 163 -4.98 4.38 -13.10
CA TYR A 163 -6.23 3.62 -12.95
C TYR A 163 -6.57 3.38 -11.47
N CYS A 164 -5.63 2.93 -10.65
CA CYS A 164 -5.86 2.62 -9.23
C CYS A 164 -6.35 3.83 -8.41
N LEU A 165 -6.10 5.06 -8.85
CA LEU A 165 -6.60 6.27 -8.21
C LEU A 165 -8.06 6.59 -8.56
N THR A 166 -8.67 5.88 -9.51
CA THR A 166 -10.06 6.12 -9.94
C THR A 166 -11.09 5.51 -8.99
N ALA A 167 -12.32 6.05 -9.03
CA ALA A 167 -13.46 5.44 -8.34
C ALA A 167 -13.77 4.05 -8.89
N GLU A 168 -13.62 3.85 -10.20
CA GLU A 168 -13.82 2.56 -10.88
C GLU A 168 -12.92 1.46 -10.28
N ALA A 169 -11.64 1.76 -10.04
CA ALA A 169 -10.72 0.79 -9.44
C ALA A 169 -11.13 0.42 -8.02
N ARG A 170 -11.66 1.36 -7.23
CA ARG A 170 -12.20 1.10 -5.89
C ARG A 170 -13.44 0.22 -5.93
N ASP A 171 -14.34 0.46 -6.88
CA ASP A 171 -15.53 -0.37 -7.09
C ASP A 171 -15.13 -1.77 -7.55
N LYS A 172 -14.17 -1.89 -8.45
CA LYS A 172 -13.60 -3.17 -8.88
C LYS A 172 -12.95 -3.95 -7.73
N ALA A 173 -12.25 -3.28 -6.83
CA ALA A 173 -11.71 -3.93 -5.64
C ALA A 173 -12.81 -4.53 -4.75
N ARG A 174 -13.92 -3.79 -4.53
CA ARG A 174 -15.08 -4.29 -3.78
C ARG A 174 -15.74 -5.49 -4.47
N GLU A 175 -15.95 -5.42 -5.80
CA GLU A 175 -16.49 -6.52 -6.59
C GLU A 175 -15.65 -7.80 -6.44
N CYS A 176 -14.33 -7.68 -6.51
CA CYS A 176 -13.40 -8.80 -6.30
C CYS A 176 -13.60 -9.45 -4.93
N VAL A 177 -13.78 -8.67 -3.89
CA VAL A 177 -14.02 -9.17 -2.53
C VAL A 177 -15.36 -9.89 -2.40
N GLU A 178 -16.44 -9.32 -2.95
CA GLU A 178 -17.76 -9.97 -2.92
C GLU A 178 -17.74 -11.30 -3.66
N ARG A 179 -17.10 -11.36 -4.82
CA ARG A 179 -16.88 -12.61 -5.55
C ARG A 179 -16.12 -13.64 -4.70
N ALA A 180 -15.02 -13.21 -4.06
CA ALA A 180 -14.20 -14.09 -3.22
C ALA A 180 -14.98 -14.63 -2.02
N ARG A 181 -15.79 -13.78 -1.36
CA ARG A 181 -16.66 -14.18 -0.24
C ARG A 181 -17.68 -15.24 -0.66
N GLY A 182 -18.28 -15.09 -1.84
CA GLY A 182 -19.20 -16.08 -2.40
C GLY A 182 -18.52 -17.45 -2.59
N LEU A 183 -17.35 -17.47 -3.22
CA LEU A 183 -16.57 -18.70 -3.44
C LEU A 183 -16.14 -19.36 -2.12
N LEU A 184 -15.64 -18.58 -1.18
CA LEU A 184 -15.21 -19.08 0.14
C LEU A 184 -16.39 -19.57 0.97
N GLY A 185 -17.57 -18.96 0.82
CA GLY A 185 -18.81 -19.42 1.44
C GLY A 185 -19.18 -20.84 1.01
N VAL A 186 -19.09 -21.14 -0.27
CA VAL A 186 -19.32 -22.48 -0.83
C VAL A 186 -18.29 -23.47 -0.28
N LEU A 187 -17.01 -23.12 -0.28
CA LEU A 187 -15.94 -23.98 0.26
C LEU A 187 -16.12 -24.26 1.75
N ARG A 188 -16.49 -23.25 2.54
CA ARG A 188 -16.78 -23.41 3.97
C ARG A 188 -17.93 -24.38 4.21
N ASN A 189 -19.03 -24.25 3.47
CA ASN A 189 -20.19 -25.11 3.64
C ASN A 189 -19.84 -26.57 3.30
N ARG A 190 -19.14 -26.79 2.19
CA ARG A 190 -18.64 -28.12 1.80
C ARG A 190 -17.72 -28.74 2.86
N PHE A 191 -16.85 -27.93 3.46
CA PHE A 191 -15.96 -28.39 4.55
C PHE A 191 -16.79 -28.79 5.78
N LEU A 192 -17.77 -28.01 6.20
CA LEU A 192 -18.64 -28.31 7.33
C LEU A 192 -19.48 -29.57 7.10
N GLU A 193 -19.98 -29.79 5.89
CA GLU A 193 -20.69 -31.01 5.52
C GLU A 193 -19.80 -32.25 5.68
N GLN A 194 -18.53 -32.15 5.27
CA GLN A 194 -17.59 -33.29 5.38
C GLN A 194 -17.24 -33.65 6.83
N ILE A 195 -17.01 -32.64 7.70
CA ILE A 195 -16.70 -32.93 9.12
C ILE A 195 -17.91 -33.43 9.91
N ASN A 196 -19.11 -33.03 9.50
CA ASN A 196 -20.35 -33.48 10.18
C ASN A 196 -20.92 -34.80 9.60
N SER A 197 -20.35 -35.32 8.53
CA SER A 197 -20.73 -36.63 8.02
C SER A 197 -20.16 -37.74 8.91
N PRO A 198 -20.95 -38.68 9.42
CA PRO A 198 -20.44 -39.80 10.22
C PRO A 198 -19.45 -40.60 9.39
N ALA A 199 -18.31 -40.94 10.00
CA ALA A 199 -17.34 -41.83 9.38
C ALA A 199 -18.01 -43.17 9.09
N THR A 200 -18.13 -43.52 7.81
CA THR A 200 -18.58 -44.84 7.34
C THR A 200 -17.52 -45.89 7.58
#